data_7075234d8eb5b338be11504205e5ceb3
#
_entry.id   7075234d8eb5b338be11504205e5ceb3
#
_cell.length_a   1.000
_cell.length_b   1.000
_cell.length_c   1.000
_cell.angle_alpha   90.00
_cell.angle_beta   90.00
_cell.angle_gamma   90.00
#
_symmetry.space_group_name_H-M   'P 1'
#
loop_
_entity.id
_entity.type
_entity.pdbx_description
1 polymer ?
#
loop_
_entity_poly.entity_id
_entity_poly.type
_entity_poly.pdbx_seq_one_letter_code
_entity_poly.pdbx_strand_id
1 'polypeptide(L)'
;RLIGHKDTGAKIEVFLLKQNSKMQDEHENWEVLIKPSKRVKPDTIIKISDELSVRAIKRLEENGEWLVELIFNGNNVLDVLHRNGNIPLPPYIERKIPNEDLKKLDFERYQTVYAKDEGSVAAPTAGLHFTKEILKKLENKGVELAYVTLNVGLGTFRPVQCENVENHKMHSETFEISEKAAEQINRAKAEGKKIVAVGTTTVRTLETAYKKFGCIKACHDHSELFIYPPYEFKVIDNLITNFHLPKSTLLMLVSALAGKDFIFDAYKEAIENKYRFFSYGDCMYIC
;
A
#
# COMPACT_ATOMS: atom_id res chain seq x y z
N ARG A 1 -6.83 1.19 -11.44
CA ARG A 1 -8.04 2.03 -11.46
C ARG A 1 -8.53 2.18 -12.88
N LEU A 2 -9.76 1.75 -13.16
CA LEU A 2 -10.40 1.80 -14.47
C LEU A 2 -11.40 2.97 -14.52
N ILE A 3 -11.47 3.64 -15.64
CA ILE A 3 -12.44 4.71 -15.88
C ILE A 3 -13.25 4.31 -17.11
N GLY A 4 -14.55 4.24 -16.96
CA GLY A 4 -15.46 3.84 -18.05
C GLY A 4 -16.78 4.59 -18.03
N HIS A 5 -17.65 4.21 -18.92
CA HIS A 5 -18.96 4.83 -19.09
C HIS A 5 -20.05 3.74 -19.20
N LYS A 6 -21.22 4.06 -18.67
CA LYS A 6 -22.45 3.29 -18.93
C LYS A 6 -23.00 3.67 -20.30
N ASP A 7 -23.92 2.86 -20.82
CA ASP A 7 -24.67 3.17 -22.06
C ASP A 7 -25.38 4.52 -21.99
N THR A 8 -25.73 4.96 -20.78
CA THR A 8 -26.32 6.29 -20.54
C THR A 8 -25.33 7.46 -20.63
N GLY A 9 -24.04 7.18 -20.93
CA GLY A 9 -22.96 8.16 -20.94
C GLY A 9 -22.42 8.53 -19.55
N ALA A 10 -22.98 7.98 -18.46
CA ALA A 10 -22.53 8.29 -17.11
C ALA A 10 -21.13 7.72 -16.84
N LYS A 11 -20.19 8.58 -16.46
CA LYS A 11 -18.82 8.21 -16.08
C LYS A 11 -18.83 7.43 -14.77
N ILE A 12 -18.12 6.31 -14.76
CA ILE A 12 -17.96 5.40 -13.62
C ILE A 12 -16.45 5.11 -13.43
N GLU A 13 -16.01 5.19 -12.20
CA GLU A 13 -14.70 4.71 -11.78
C GLU A 13 -14.85 3.32 -11.13
N VAL A 14 -14.04 2.37 -11.55
CA VAL A 14 -13.92 1.03 -10.96
C VAL A 14 -12.51 0.89 -10.43
N PHE A 15 -12.40 0.67 -9.11
CA PHE A 15 -11.13 0.52 -8.43
C PHE A 15 -10.97 -0.94 -8.01
N LEU A 16 -10.07 -1.67 -8.68
CA LEU A 16 -9.79 -3.07 -8.43
C LEU A 16 -9.11 -3.24 -7.07
N LEU A 17 -9.61 -4.16 -6.25
CA LEU A 17 -9.07 -4.45 -4.92
C LEU A 17 -8.42 -5.82 -4.87
N LYS A 18 -9.17 -6.85 -5.25
CA LYS A 18 -8.74 -8.23 -5.12
C LYS A 18 -9.38 -9.10 -6.19
N GLN A 19 -8.55 -9.94 -6.82
CA GLN A 19 -9.04 -10.99 -7.69
C GLN A 19 -9.71 -12.08 -6.86
N ASN A 20 -10.92 -12.50 -7.23
CA ASN A 20 -11.64 -13.54 -6.53
C ASN A 20 -11.43 -14.90 -7.24
N SER A 21 -10.37 -15.60 -6.85
CA SER A 21 -9.99 -16.91 -7.41
C SER A 21 -10.87 -18.09 -6.97
N LYS A 22 -11.84 -17.85 -6.06
CA LYS A 22 -12.69 -18.93 -5.51
C LYS A 22 -13.87 -19.34 -6.40
N MET A 23 -14.16 -18.58 -7.43
CA MET A 23 -15.15 -18.99 -8.43
C MET A 23 -14.42 -19.76 -9.54
N GLN A 24 -14.64 -21.07 -9.61
CA GLN A 24 -14.09 -22.01 -10.60
C GLN A 24 -14.62 -21.78 -12.03
N ASP A 25 -15.19 -20.62 -12.31
CA ASP A 25 -15.73 -20.28 -13.60
C ASP A 25 -14.66 -19.62 -14.47
N GLU A 26 -14.78 -19.79 -15.78
CA GLU A 26 -13.94 -19.18 -16.84
C GLU A 26 -13.97 -17.64 -16.83
N HIS A 27 -14.51 -17.02 -15.78
CA HIS A 27 -14.74 -15.59 -15.65
C HIS A 27 -13.79 -14.95 -14.65
N GLU A 28 -13.19 -13.84 -15.05
CA GLU A 28 -12.31 -13.02 -14.20
C GLU A 28 -13.14 -12.17 -13.23
N ASN A 29 -13.39 -12.71 -12.04
CA ASN A 29 -14.15 -12.03 -10.98
C ASN A 29 -13.25 -11.24 -10.03
N TRP A 30 -13.65 -10.01 -9.73
CA TRP A 30 -12.91 -9.09 -8.89
C TRP A 30 -13.79 -8.43 -7.83
N GLU A 31 -13.23 -8.22 -6.65
CA GLU A 31 -13.76 -7.30 -5.64
C GLU A 31 -13.27 -5.90 -5.96
N VAL A 32 -14.18 -4.93 -6.01
CA VAL A 32 -13.89 -3.57 -6.46
C VAL A 32 -14.65 -2.52 -5.66
N LEU A 33 -14.14 -1.28 -5.65
CA LEU A 33 -14.96 -0.12 -5.32
C LEU A 33 -15.46 0.54 -6.60
N ILE A 34 -16.72 0.99 -6.59
CA ILE A 34 -17.34 1.69 -7.72
C ILE A 34 -17.76 3.10 -7.28
N LYS A 35 -17.37 4.10 -8.08
CA LYS A 35 -17.74 5.50 -7.84
C LYS A 35 -18.31 6.16 -9.09
N PRO A 36 -19.51 6.76 -9.03
CA PRO A 36 -20.47 6.75 -7.91
C PRO A 36 -21.26 5.45 -7.83
N SER A 37 -21.18 4.75 -6.69
CA SER A 37 -21.82 3.43 -6.48
C SER A 37 -23.35 3.46 -6.63
N LYS A 38 -23.99 4.58 -6.24
CA LYS A 38 -25.46 4.75 -6.35
C LYS A 38 -26.01 4.66 -7.80
N ARG A 39 -25.14 4.79 -8.81
CA ARG A 39 -25.51 4.75 -10.22
C ARG A 39 -25.38 3.36 -10.84
N VAL A 40 -24.94 2.38 -10.05
CA VAL A 40 -24.71 1.00 -10.51
C VAL A 40 -25.69 0.05 -9.84
N LYS A 41 -26.23 -0.86 -10.62
CA LYS A 41 -27.10 -1.96 -10.19
C LYS A 41 -26.49 -3.28 -10.68
N PRO A 42 -26.88 -4.43 -10.13
CA PRO A 42 -26.53 -5.72 -10.75
C PRO A 42 -26.79 -5.70 -12.27
N ASP A 43 -25.95 -6.41 -13.01
CA ASP A 43 -25.94 -6.50 -14.48
C ASP A 43 -25.63 -5.19 -15.24
N THR A 44 -25.26 -4.11 -14.52
CA THR A 44 -24.77 -2.89 -15.18
C THR A 44 -23.44 -3.19 -15.88
N ILE A 45 -23.38 -2.90 -17.20
CA ILE A 45 -22.13 -2.93 -17.98
C ILE A 45 -21.50 -1.54 -17.96
N ILE A 46 -20.21 -1.50 -17.68
CA ILE A 46 -19.37 -0.30 -17.69
C ILE A 46 -18.30 -0.51 -18.77
N LYS A 47 -18.43 0.16 -19.89
CA LYS A 47 -17.46 0.09 -20.99
C LYS A 47 -16.23 0.91 -20.62
N ILE A 48 -15.06 0.26 -20.57
CA ILE A 48 -13.76 0.90 -20.30
C ILE A 48 -13.08 1.26 -21.63
N SER A 49 -13.03 0.29 -22.56
CA SER A 49 -12.48 0.43 -23.91
C SER A 49 -13.18 -0.54 -24.86
N ASP A 50 -12.68 -0.66 -26.08
CA ASP A 50 -13.21 -1.67 -27.02
C ASP A 50 -12.77 -3.09 -26.67
N GLU A 51 -11.73 -3.26 -25.85
CA GLU A 51 -11.23 -4.56 -25.41
C GLU A 51 -11.60 -4.92 -23.97
N LEU A 52 -12.16 -3.98 -23.17
CA LEU A 52 -12.44 -4.21 -21.75
C LEU A 52 -13.75 -3.58 -21.32
N SER A 53 -14.61 -4.39 -20.71
CA SER A 53 -15.82 -3.96 -20.01
C SER A 53 -15.88 -4.60 -18.62
N VAL A 54 -16.64 -3.98 -17.72
CA VAL A 54 -16.86 -4.46 -16.36
C VAL A 54 -18.36 -4.68 -16.17
N ARG A 55 -18.76 -5.91 -15.81
CA ARG A 55 -20.14 -6.24 -15.43
C ARG A 55 -20.26 -6.27 -13.91
N ALA A 56 -21.15 -5.46 -13.34
CA ALA A 56 -21.47 -5.50 -11.92
C ALA A 56 -22.31 -6.73 -11.60
N ILE A 57 -21.83 -7.63 -10.74
CA ILE A 57 -22.57 -8.85 -10.36
C ILE A 57 -23.46 -8.54 -9.15
N LYS A 58 -22.86 -8.19 -8.02
CA LYS A 58 -23.59 -7.87 -6.78
C LYS A 58 -22.79 -6.93 -5.88
N ARG A 59 -23.52 -6.20 -5.05
CA ARG A 59 -22.91 -5.43 -3.96
C ARG A 59 -22.58 -6.35 -2.80
N LEU A 60 -21.37 -6.22 -2.27
CA LEU A 60 -20.95 -6.93 -1.06
C LEU A 60 -21.42 -6.13 0.16
N GLU A 61 -21.73 -6.81 1.24
CA GLU A 61 -22.26 -6.18 2.47
C GLU A 61 -21.17 -5.37 3.19
N GLU A 62 -19.92 -5.82 3.07
CA GLU A 62 -18.78 -5.17 3.69
C GLU A 62 -18.30 -3.96 2.88
N ASN A 63 -18.09 -2.84 3.56
CA ASN A 63 -17.42 -1.63 3.06
C ASN A 63 -17.98 -0.98 1.79
N GLY A 64 -19.12 -1.42 1.26
CA GLY A 64 -19.72 -0.89 0.03
C GLY A 64 -19.02 -1.35 -1.25
N GLU A 65 -18.30 -2.44 -1.17
CA GLU A 65 -17.62 -3.10 -2.26
C GLU A 65 -18.58 -3.81 -3.21
N TRP A 66 -18.10 -4.12 -4.39
CA TRP A 66 -18.84 -4.84 -5.43
C TRP A 66 -18.05 -6.04 -5.88
N LEU A 67 -18.74 -7.15 -6.16
CA LEU A 67 -18.23 -8.22 -6.99
C LEU A 67 -18.56 -7.89 -8.44
N VAL A 68 -17.53 -7.91 -9.27
CA VAL A 68 -17.66 -7.65 -10.71
C VAL A 68 -16.97 -8.73 -11.51
N GLU A 69 -17.39 -8.86 -12.77
CA GLU A 69 -16.71 -9.65 -13.79
C GLU A 69 -16.01 -8.72 -14.77
N LEU A 70 -14.77 -9.03 -15.12
CA LEU A 70 -14.04 -8.38 -16.20
C LEU A 70 -14.31 -9.16 -17.50
N ILE A 71 -14.90 -8.49 -18.48
CA ILE A 71 -15.15 -9.00 -19.82
C ILE A 71 -14.11 -8.38 -20.74
N PHE A 72 -13.20 -9.18 -21.28
CA PHE A 72 -12.07 -8.67 -22.04
C PHE A 72 -11.71 -9.54 -23.24
N ASN A 73 -11.02 -8.94 -24.21
CA ASN A 73 -10.47 -9.61 -25.37
C ASN A 73 -8.97 -9.82 -25.15
N GLY A 74 -8.51 -11.07 -25.18
CA GLY A 74 -7.09 -11.42 -24.99
C GLY A 74 -6.91 -12.64 -24.09
N ASN A 75 -5.68 -13.10 -23.97
CA ASN A 75 -5.34 -14.32 -23.23
C ASN A 75 -4.91 -14.04 -21.77
N ASN A 76 -4.65 -12.78 -21.41
CA ASN A 76 -4.16 -12.40 -20.09
C ASN A 76 -4.84 -11.09 -19.63
N VAL A 77 -5.56 -11.18 -18.53
CA VAL A 77 -6.27 -10.03 -17.95
C VAL A 77 -5.32 -8.93 -17.50
N LEU A 78 -4.14 -9.27 -16.97
CA LEU A 78 -3.16 -8.28 -16.50
C LEU A 78 -2.65 -7.42 -17.64
N ASP A 79 -2.38 -7.98 -18.83
CA ASP A 79 -1.96 -7.22 -20.00
C ASP A 79 -3.03 -6.20 -20.44
N VAL A 80 -4.31 -6.61 -20.38
CA VAL A 80 -5.45 -5.74 -20.70
C VAL A 80 -5.58 -4.64 -19.64
N LEU A 81 -5.40 -4.99 -18.36
CA LEU A 81 -5.42 -4.02 -17.26
C LEU A 81 -4.28 -3.01 -17.35
N HIS A 82 -3.07 -3.42 -17.75
CA HIS A 82 -1.93 -2.54 -17.95
C HIS A 82 -2.18 -1.50 -19.05
N ARG A 83 -2.83 -1.91 -20.16
CA ARG A 83 -3.16 -0.98 -21.26
C ARG A 83 -4.28 -0.01 -20.91
N ASN A 84 -5.28 -0.45 -20.16
CA ASN A 84 -6.52 0.30 -19.92
C ASN A 84 -6.59 0.94 -18.53
N GLY A 85 -5.74 0.50 -17.61
CA GLY A 85 -5.72 0.94 -16.23
C GLY A 85 -4.97 2.25 -16.00
N ASN A 86 -5.23 2.85 -14.86
CA ASN A 86 -4.46 3.96 -14.32
C ASN A 86 -3.93 3.56 -12.95
N ILE A 87 -2.71 4.01 -12.63
CA ILE A 87 -2.13 3.83 -11.32
C ILE A 87 -3.05 4.45 -10.26
N PRO A 88 -3.36 3.74 -9.16
CA PRO A 88 -4.22 4.24 -8.09
C PRO A 88 -3.46 5.21 -7.19
N LEU A 89 -3.23 6.42 -7.66
CA LEU A 89 -2.62 7.47 -6.84
C LEU A 89 -3.51 7.81 -5.64
N PRO A 90 -2.92 8.14 -4.47
CA PRO A 90 -3.66 8.64 -3.32
C PRO A 90 -4.47 9.89 -3.66
N PRO A 91 -5.60 10.14 -2.96
CA PRO A 91 -6.53 11.23 -3.30
C PRO A 91 -5.92 12.64 -3.30
N TYR A 92 -4.84 12.85 -2.54
CA TYR A 92 -4.14 14.15 -2.46
C TYR A 92 -3.19 14.40 -3.64
N ILE A 93 -2.93 13.38 -4.48
CA ILE A 93 -2.18 13.55 -5.73
C ILE A 93 -3.19 13.77 -6.85
N GLU A 94 -3.50 15.04 -7.12
CA GLU A 94 -4.45 15.41 -8.15
C GLU A 94 -3.78 15.46 -9.53
N ARG A 95 -4.44 14.86 -10.53
CA ARG A 95 -4.11 14.96 -11.95
C ARG A 95 -5.28 15.64 -12.66
N LYS A 96 -5.30 16.99 -12.62
CA LYS A 96 -6.42 17.81 -13.14
C LYS A 96 -6.56 17.77 -14.65
N ILE A 97 -5.47 17.60 -15.36
CA ILE A 97 -5.43 17.58 -16.83
C ILE A 97 -4.92 16.22 -17.26
N PRO A 98 -5.62 15.51 -18.17
CA PRO A 98 -5.10 14.31 -18.78
C PRO A 98 -3.79 14.63 -19.50
N ASN A 99 -2.70 13.97 -19.08
CA ASN A 99 -1.38 14.12 -19.67
C ASN A 99 -0.74 12.75 -19.73
N GLU A 100 -0.52 12.25 -20.93
CA GLU A 100 0.04 10.91 -21.16
C GLU A 100 1.47 10.77 -20.63
N ASP A 101 2.26 11.85 -20.64
CA ASP A 101 3.63 11.81 -20.09
C ASP A 101 3.60 11.69 -18.56
N LEU A 102 2.66 12.39 -17.90
CA LEU A 102 2.46 12.23 -16.46
C LEU A 102 1.92 10.85 -16.11
N LYS A 103 1.05 10.27 -16.94
CA LYS A 103 0.54 8.92 -16.75
C LYS A 103 1.66 7.88 -16.82
N LYS A 104 2.54 8.00 -17.81
CA LYS A 104 3.75 7.16 -17.96
C LYS A 104 4.67 7.35 -16.76
N LEU A 105 4.93 8.58 -16.37
CA LEU A 105 5.79 8.91 -15.24
C LEU A 105 5.22 8.32 -13.93
N ASP A 106 3.91 8.45 -13.68
CA ASP A 106 3.27 7.86 -12.50
C ASP A 106 3.37 6.33 -12.53
N PHE A 107 3.22 5.70 -13.70
CA PHE A 107 3.38 4.26 -13.86
C PHE A 107 4.79 3.79 -13.49
N GLU A 108 5.82 4.53 -13.91
CA GLU A 108 7.21 4.21 -13.60
C GLU A 108 7.61 4.55 -12.16
N ARG A 109 7.06 5.64 -11.61
CA ARG A 109 7.54 6.21 -10.33
C ARG A 109 6.70 5.85 -9.12
N TYR A 110 5.43 5.47 -9.31
CA TYR A 110 4.56 5.11 -8.17
C TYR A 110 4.63 3.62 -7.84
N GLN A 111 5.82 3.03 -7.98
CA GLN A 111 6.15 1.69 -7.52
C GLN A 111 7.63 1.62 -7.16
N THR A 112 7.98 0.73 -6.22
CA THR A 112 9.37 0.53 -5.81
C THR A 112 10.13 -0.22 -6.89
N VAL A 113 11.45 0.08 -7.01
CA VAL A 113 12.33 -0.57 -8.00
C VAL A 113 12.58 -2.06 -7.71
N TYR A 114 12.09 -2.57 -6.59
CA TYR A 114 12.21 -3.95 -6.14
C TYR A 114 10.86 -4.68 -6.02
N ALA A 115 9.76 -4.07 -6.46
CA ALA A 115 8.47 -4.75 -6.54
C ALA A 115 8.55 -5.95 -7.49
N LYS A 116 7.97 -7.08 -7.08
CA LYS A 116 7.95 -8.33 -7.88
C LYS A 116 6.52 -8.79 -8.18
N ASP A 117 5.71 -8.89 -7.12
CA ASP A 117 4.39 -9.51 -7.20
C ASP A 117 3.33 -8.42 -7.31
N GLU A 118 2.42 -8.58 -8.26
CA GLU A 118 1.28 -7.71 -8.43
C GLU A 118 0.15 -8.13 -7.47
N GLY A 119 -0.63 -7.17 -6.94
CA GLY A 119 -1.76 -7.48 -6.05
C GLY A 119 -2.02 -6.44 -4.97
N SER A 120 -1.13 -5.48 -4.79
CA SER A 120 -1.32 -4.40 -3.81
C SER A 120 -2.12 -3.24 -4.40
N VAL A 121 -3.02 -2.65 -3.59
CA VAL A 121 -3.83 -1.48 -3.97
C VAL A 121 -3.04 -0.17 -3.82
N ALA A 122 -1.92 -0.20 -3.08
CA ALA A 122 -1.06 0.95 -2.86
C ALA A 122 0.42 0.53 -2.81
N ALA A 123 1.30 1.40 -3.30
CA ALA A 123 2.73 1.19 -3.19
C ALA A 123 3.24 1.50 -1.77
N PRO A 124 4.29 0.80 -1.27
CA PRO A 124 4.98 1.16 -0.04
C PRO A 124 5.86 2.39 -0.28
N THR A 125 5.26 3.58 -0.17
CA THR A 125 5.79 4.84 -0.71
C THR A 125 7.13 5.28 -0.10
N ALA A 126 7.49 4.84 1.09
CA ALA A 126 8.84 5.04 1.62
C ALA A 126 9.93 4.35 0.79
N GLY A 127 9.59 3.25 0.12
CA GLY A 127 10.49 2.55 -0.79
C GLY A 127 10.77 3.30 -2.10
N LEU A 128 9.95 4.29 -2.46
CA LEU A 128 10.15 5.11 -3.67
C LEU A 128 11.41 5.98 -3.59
N HIS A 129 11.95 6.22 -2.39
CA HIS A 129 13.20 6.94 -2.19
C HIS A 129 14.43 6.14 -2.59
N PHE A 130 14.28 4.83 -2.83
CA PHE A 130 15.39 3.96 -3.23
C PHE A 130 15.42 3.78 -4.74
N THR A 131 16.60 4.02 -5.31
CA THR A 131 16.91 3.65 -6.70
C THR A 131 17.79 2.39 -6.70
N LYS A 132 17.91 1.72 -7.86
CA LYS A 132 18.80 0.57 -8.01
C LYS A 132 20.24 0.92 -7.65
N GLU A 133 20.67 2.15 -7.98
CA GLU A 133 22.03 2.65 -7.68
C GLU A 133 22.25 2.83 -6.19
N ILE A 134 21.26 3.35 -5.45
CA ILE A 134 21.33 3.50 -3.98
C ILE A 134 21.40 2.13 -3.34
N LEU A 135 20.53 1.19 -3.72
CA LEU A 135 20.56 -0.18 -3.20
C LEU A 135 21.93 -0.83 -3.45
N LYS A 136 22.48 -0.70 -4.65
CA LYS A 136 23.82 -1.23 -4.97
C LYS A 136 24.93 -0.58 -4.16
N LYS A 137 24.85 0.72 -3.89
CA LYS A 137 25.82 1.42 -3.02
C LYS A 137 25.74 0.94 -1.57
N LEU A 138 24.54 0.63 -1.06
CA LEU A 138 24.36 0.06 0.28
C LEU A 138 24.98 -1.34 0.37
N GLU A 139 24.68 -2.22 -0.60
CA GLU A 139 25.30 -3.55 -0.66
C GLU A 139 26.83 -3.49 -0.72
N ASN A 140 27.41 -2.59 -1.53
CA ASN A 140 28.86 -2.39 -1.62
C ASN A 140 29.47 -1.89 -0.30
N LYS A 141 28.68 -1.29 0.58
CA LYS A 141 29.10 -0.90 1.96
C LYS A 141 28.86 -2.00 2.99
N GLY A 142 28.43 -3.19 2.57
CA GLY A 142 28.18 -4.33 3.45
C GLY A 142 26.81 -4.29 4.14
N VAL A 143 25.88 -3.45 3.69
CA VAL A 143 24.49 -3.47 4.19
C VAL A 143 23.75 -4.63 3.53
N GLU A 144 23.19 -5.51 4.34
CA GLU A 144 22.34 -6.59 3.86
C GLU A 144 20.91 -6.10 3.60
N LEU A 145 20.34 -6.49 2.45
CA LEU A 145 18.97 -6.15 2.08
C LEU A 145 18.06 -7.36 2.25
N ALA A 146 17.07 -7.25 3.13
CA ALA A 146 16.01 -8.24 3.32
C ALA A 146 14.68 -7.68 2.78
N TYR A 147 13.93 -8.50 2.05
CA TYR A 147 12.68 -8.08 1.42
C TYR A 147 11.50 -8.86 2.01
N VAL A 148 10.42 -8.14 2.27
CA VAL A 148 9.12 -8.70 2.66
C VAL A 148 8.07 -8.28 1.64
N THR A 149 7.10 -9.15 1.37
CA THR A 149 5.97 -8.83 0.48
C THR A 149 4.80 -8.32 1.30
N LEU A 150 4.20 -7.24 0.86
CA LEU A 150 3.07 -6.59 1.52
C LEU A 150 1.97 -6.29 0.51
N ASN A 151 0.77 -6.72 0.82
CA ASN A 151 -0.43 -6.35 0.09
C ASN A 151 -1.16 -5.25 0.88
N VAL A 152 -0.80 -4.01 0.57
CA VAL A 152 -1.34 -2.82 1.24
C VAL A 152 -2.77 -2.58 0.77
N GLY A 153 -3.71 -2.59 1.70
CA GLY A 153 -5.11 -2.33 1.45
C GLY A 153 -5.48 -0.83 1.46
N LEU A 154 -6.72 -0.52 1.11
CA LEU A 154 -7.27 0.84 1.11
C LEU A 154 -7.27 1.51 2.49
N GLY A 155 -7.26 0.71 3.55
CA GLY A 155 -7.36 1.20 4.93
C GLY A 155 -6.20 2.08 5.38
N THR A 156 -5.02 1.92 4.79
CA THR A 156 -3.80 2.67 5.14
C THR A 156 -3.95 4.18 4.97
N PHE A 157 -4.81 4.62 4.06
CA PHE A 157 -5.04 6.06 3.78
C PHE A 157 -6.29 6.63 4.47
N ARG A 158 -7.02 5.82 5.25
CA ARG A 158 -8.20 6.32 5.97
C ARG A 158 -7.76 7.03 7.26
N PRO A 159 -8.24 8.26 7.51
CA PRO A 159 -7.97 8.93 8.78
C PRO A 159 -8.65 8.20 9.94
N VAL A 160 -8.07 8.31 11.13
CA VAL A 160 -8.69 7.86 12.37
C VAL A 160 -9.97 8.65 12.60
N GLN A 161 -11.11 7.96 12.76
CA GLN A 161 -12.43 8.57 12.91
C GLN A 161 -12.99 8.48 14.34
N CYS A 162 -12.29 7.79 15.25
CA CYS A 162 -12.69 7.66 16.64
C CYS A 162 -12.04 8.74 17.51
N GLU A 163 -12.77 9.22 18.52
CA GLU A 163 -12.27 10.17 19.52
C GLU A 163 -11.22 9.53 20.44
N ASN A 164 -11.47 8.27 20.80
CA ASN A 164 -10.53 7.49 21.60
C ASN A 164 -9.72 6.54 20.71
N VAL A 165 -8.41 6.72 20.72
CA VAL A 165 -7.44 5.96 19.90
C VAL A 165 -7.57 4.44 20.13
N GLU A 166 -7.81 4.02 21.36
CA GLU A 166 -7.96 2.61 21.73
C GLU A 166 -9.12 1.89 21.02
N ASN A 167 -10.13 2.65 20.58
CA ASN A 167 -11.28 2.13 19.85
C ASN A 167 -11.06 2.01 18.35
N HIS A 168 -9.89 2.44 17.85
CA HIS A 168 -9.59 2.36 16.43
C HIS A 168 -9.30 0.92 15.99
N LYS A 169 -10.09 0.43 15.04
CA LYS A 169 -9.85 -0.88 14.41
C LYS A 169 -8.99 -0.71 13.17
N MET A 170 -7.81 -1.31 13.20
CA MET A 170 -6.94 -1.35 12.03
C MET A 170 -7.52 -2.27 10.96
N HIS A 171 -7.33 -1.88 9.70
CA HIS A 171 -7.61 -2.78 8.60
C HIS A 171 -6.55 -3.88 8.54
N SER A 172 -7.01 -5.07 8.20
CA SER A 172 -6.15 -6.24 7.99
C SER A 172 -5.38 -6.10 6.68
N GLU A 173 -4.07 -6.26 6.74
CA GLU A 173 -3.17 -6.24 5.56
C GLU A 173 -2.38 -7.54 5.53
N THR A 174 -2.42 -8.25 4.40
CA THR A 174 -1.69 -9.50 4.24
C THR A 174 -0.22 -9.23 3.94
N PHE A 175 0.64 -10.09 4.47
CA PHE A 175 2.08 -10.02 4.24
C PHE A 175 2.70 -11.42 4.09
N GLU A 176 3.86 -11.46 3.47
CA GLU A 176 4.68 -12.66 3.36
C GLU A 176 6.13 -12.35 3.75
N ILE A 177 6.70 -13.22 4.56
CA ILE A 177 8.11 -13.24 4.93
C ILE A 177 8.70 -14.56 4.43
N SER A 178 9.68 -14.49 3.53
CA SER A 178 10.39 -15.66 3.03
C SER A 178 11.36 -16.23 4.08
N GLU A 179 11.74 -17.51 3.95
CA GLU A 179 12.75 -18.14 4.80
C GLU A 179 14.05 -17.33 4.81
N LYS A 180 14.53 -16.93 3.62
CA LYS A 180 15.74 -16.13 3.46
C LYS A 180 15.67 -14.82 4.25
N ALA A 181 14.56 -14.08 4.15
CA ALA A 181 14.39 -12.82 4.87
C ALA A 181 14.35 -13.05 6.39
N ALA A 182 13.64 -14.09 6.84
CA ALA A 182 13.55 -14.44 8.25
C ALA A 182 14.94 -14.79 8.83
N GLU A 183 15.73 -15.61 8.15
CA GLU A 183 17.09 -15.97 8.55
C GLU A 183 18.00 -14.75 8.61
N GLN A 184 17.99 -13.88 7.58
CA GLN A 184 18.80 -12.67 7.54
C GLN A 184 18.50 -11.75 8.73
N ILE A 185 17.20 -11.49 9.01
CA ILE A 185 16.77 -10.59 10.08
C ILE A 185 17.14 -11.17 11.45
N ASN A 186 16.87 -12.46 11.70
CA ASN A 186 17.20 -13.10 12.98
C ASN A 186 18.71 -13.15 13.22
N ARG A 187 19.51 -13.46 12.19
CA ARG A 187 20.97 -13.46 12.27
C ARG A 187 21.49 -12.06 12.61
N ALA A 188 21.05 -11.03 11.89
CA ALA A 188 21.44 -9.66 12.14
C ALA A 188 21.11 -9.23 13.58
N LYS A 189 19.92 -9.62 14.08
CA LYS A 189 19.51 -9.34 15.45
C LYS A 189 20.37 -10.08 16.49
N ALA A 190 20.68 -11.34 16.25
CA ALA A 190 21.55 -12.14 17.13
C ALA A 190 23.00 -11.60 17.17
N GLU A 191 23.48 -11.02 16.07
CA GLU A 191 24.78 -10.37 15.96
C GLU A 191 24.80 -8.92 16.50
N GLY A 192 23.68 -8.43 17.05
CA GLY A 192 23.57 -7.06 17.56
C GLY A 192 23.62 -5.97 16.48
N LYS A 193 23.38 -6.33 15.23
CA LYS A 193 23.31 -5.39 14.11
C LYS A 193 21.98 -4.65 14.10
N LYS A 194 22.01 -3.41 13.61
CA LYS A 194 20.82 -2.58 13.49
C LYS A 194 19.88 -3.05 12.39
N ILE A 195 18.60 -3.15 12.72
CA ILE A 195 17.51 -3.43 11.78
C ILE A 195 16.87 -2.11 11.37
N VAL A 196 17.06 -1.71 10.12
CA VAL A 196 16.46 -0.49 9.55
C VAL A 196 15.25 -0.87 8.70
N ALA A 197 14.06 -0.54 9.15
CA ALA A 197 12.85 -0.74 8.37
C ALA A 197 12.66 0.37 7.34
N VAL A 198 12.17 0.02 6.15
CA VAL A 198 11.74 0.98 5.13
C VAL A 198 10.23 0.91 5.01
N GLY A 199 9.56 1.95 5.49
CA GLY A 199 8.09 2.07 5.52
C GLY A 199 7.44 1.52 6.80
N THR A 200 6.38 2.20 7.21
CA THR A 200 5.58 1.84 8.40
C THR A 200 4.88 0.49 8.24
N THR A 201 4.58 0.09 7.01
CA THR A 201 4.03 -1.24 6.70
C THR A 201 5.03 -2.35 7.00
N THR A 202 6.32 -2.16 6.68
CA THR A 202 7.39 -3.09 7.03
C THR A 202 7.52 -3.22 8.54
N VAL A 203 7.45 -2.11 9.28
CA VAL A 203 7.45 -2.13 10.76
C VAL A 203 6.31 -3.00 11.28
N ARG A 204 5.09 -2.75 10.83
CA ARG A 204 3.90 -3.51 11.26
C ARG A 204 4.03 -4.99 10.96
N THR A 205 4.56 -5.35 9.80
CA THR A 205 4.84 -6.74 9.42
C THR A 205 5.79 -7.43 10.40
N LEU A 206 6.95 -6.83 10.63
CA LEU A 206 7.98 -7.43 11.47
C LEU A 206 7.55 -7.52 12.93
N GLU A 207 6.95 -6.46 13.48
CA GLU A 207 6.44 -6.44 14.85
C GLU A 207 5.26 -7.42 15.03
N THR A 208 4.39 -7.59 14.02
CA THR A 208 3.31 -8.60 14.06
C THR A 208 3.89 -10.01 14.09
N ALA A 209 4.85 -10.30 13.20
CA ALA A 209 5.49 -11.62 13.14
C ALA A 209 6.19 -11.96 14.46
N TYR A 210 6.92 -10.99 15.02
CA TYR A 210 7.59 -11.18 16.32
C TYR A 210 6.60 -11.37 17.47
N LYS A 211 5.55 -10.57 17.52
CA LYS A 211 4.49 -10.71 18.54
C LYS A 211 3.83 -12.09 18.51
N LYS A 212 3.70 -12.68 17.31
CA LYS A 212 3.04 -13.98 17.11
C LYS A 212 3.96 -15.15 17.40
N PHE A 213 5.23 -15.07 17.02
CA PHE A 213 6.16 -16.21 17.03
C PHE A 213 7.33 -16.07 18.00
N GLY A 214 7.56 -14.91 18.62
CA GLY A 214 8.73 -14.61 19.44
C GLY A 214 10.05 -14.44 18.65
N CYS A 215 10.01 -14.60 17.33
CA CYS A 215 11.11 -14.39 16.39
C CYS A 215 10.54 -14.06 15.01
N ILE A 216 11.38 -13.72 14.04
CA ILE A 216 10.95 -13.58 12.66
C ILE A 216 10.92 -14.98 12.02
N LYS A 217 9.75 -15.38 11.52
CA LYS A 217 9.53 -16.68 10.92
C LYS A 217 8.98 -16.53 9.51
N ALA A 218 9.39 -17.43 8.62
CA ALA A 218 8.78 -17.52 7.29
C ALA A 218 7.29 -17.82 7.42
N CYS A 219 6.47 -16.96 6.85
CA CYS A 219 5.00 -17.06 6.95
C CYS A 219 4.29 -16.23 5.89
N HIS A 220 3.06 -16.63 5.59
CA HIS A 220 2.06 -15.83 4.93
C HIS A 220 0.94 -15.58 5.94
N ASP A 221 0.71 -14.31 6.31
CA ASP A 221 -0.17 -13.95 7.41
C ASP A 221 -0.78 -12.55 7.19
N HIS A 222 -1.47 -12.05 8.17
CA HIS A 222 -2.07 -10.71 8.15
C HIS A 222 -1.72 -9.92 9.41
N SER A 223 -1.67 -8.59 9.27
CA SER A 223 -1.40 -7.66 10.36
C SER A 223 -2.59 -6.72 10.56
N GLU A 224 -3.09 -6.68 11.78
CA GLU A 224 -4.02 -5.67 12.31
C GLU A 224 -3.35 -4.84 13.41
N LEU A 225 -2.02 -4.92 13.51
CA LEU A 225 -1.27 -4.28 14.58
C LEU A 225 -1.40 -2.76 14.48
N PHE A 226 -1.92 -2.18 15.55
CA PHE A 226 -1.98 -0.74 15.74
C PHE A 226 -0.87 -0.32 16.70
N ILE A 227 0.07 0.48 16.21
CA ILE A 227 1.21 0.98 16.97
C ILE A 227 0.98 2.44 17.31
N TYR A 228 0.91 2.76 18.60
CA TYR A 228 0.81 4.11 19.16
C TYR A 228 1.51 4.17 20.53
N PRO A 229 1.89 5.35 21.03
CA PRO A 229 2.58 5.46 22.33
C PRO A 229 1.68 5.05 23.52
N PRO A 230 2.21 4.29 24.52
CA PRO A 230 3.54 3.69 24.53
C PRO A 230 3.58 2.36 23.76
N TYR A 231 4.64 2.11 22.99
CA TYR A 231 4.87 0.84 22.31
C TYR A 231 6.36 0.48 22.39
N GLU A 232 6.65 -0.77 22.75
CA GLU A 232 8.02 -1.29 22.81
C GLU A 232 8.32 -2.10 21.55
N PHE A 233 9.16 -1.54 20.67
CA PHE A 233 9.61 -2.23 19.45
C PHE A 233 10.54 -3.38 19.79
N LYS A 234 10.31 -4.54 19.18
CA LYS A 234 11.06 -5.76 19.45
C LYS A 234 12.01 -6.15 18.31
N VAL A 235 11.75 -5.68 17.11
CA VAL A 235 12.51 -6.05 15.91
C VAL A 235 13.30 -4.89 15.35
N ILE A 236 12.65 -3.77 15.08
CA ILE A 236 13.29 -2.65 14.39
C ILE A 236 14.04 -1.73 15.36
N ASP A 237 15.16 -1.19 14.90
CA ASP A 237 15.91 -0.15 15.60
C ASP A 237 15.68 1.22 14.98
N ASN A 238 15.62 1.29 13.65
CA ASN A 238 15.57 2.53 12.88
C ASN A 238 14.50 2.43 11.78
N LEU A 239 14.01 3.58 11.33
CA LEU A 239 12.95 3.65 10.33
C LEU A 239 13.23 4.73 9.29
N ILE A 240 13.13 4.36 8.00
CA ILE A 240 13.02 5.30 6.88
C ILE A 240 11.56 5.37 6.48
N THR A 241 10.97 6.57 6.52
CA THR A 241 9.56 6.76 6.20
C THR A 241 9.27 8.16 5.65
N ASN A 242 8.11 8.34 5.01
CA ASN A 242 7.64 9.65 4.55
C ASN A 242 7.15 10.50 5.73
N PHE A 243 6.97 11.81 5.49
CA PHE A 243 6.15 12.64 6.38
C PHE A 243 4.67 12.29 6.22
N HIS A 244 3.99 12.05 7.33
CA HIS A 244 2.63 11.54 7.38
C HIS A 244 1.57 12.62 7.63
N LEU A 245 0.33 12.32 7.26
CA LEU A 245 -0.83 13.18 7.51
C LEU A 245 -1.09 13.35 9.02
N PRO A 246 -1.55 14.52 9.45
CA PRO A 246 -2.11 14.70 10.78
C PRO A 246 -3.25 13.72 11.07
N LYS A 247 -3.41 13.34 12.33
CA LYS A 247 -4.47 12.40 12.79
C LYS A 247 -4.45 11.04 12.10
N SER A 248 -3.29 10.61 11.58
CA SER A 248 -3.13 9.29 10.98
C SER A 248 -2.50 8.28 11.94
N THR A 249 -2.80 7.01 11.76
CA THR A 249 -2.16 5.90 12.48
C THR A 249 -0.65 5.87 12.24
N LEU A 250 -0.19 6.37 11.09
CA LEU A 250 1.21 6.43 10.71
C LEU A 250 1.99 7.47 11.52
N LEU A 251 1.39 8.65 11.78
CA LEU A 251 1.99 9.65 12.67
C LEU A 251 2.08 9.14 14.11
N MET A 252 1.12 8.34 14.56
CA MET A 252 1.16 7.70 15.88
C MET A 252 2.30 6.68 15.97
N LEU A 253 2.53 5.88 14.92
CA LEU A 253 3.61 4.90 14.88
C LEU A 253 4.99 5.57 14.98
N VAL A 254 5.27 6.64 14.21
CA VAL A 254 6.55 7.34 14.30
C VAL A 254 6.71 8.04 15.63
N SER A 255 5.62 8.54 16.22
CA SER A 255 5.62 9.11 17.59
C SER A 255 5.88 8.04 18.66
N ALA A 256 5.45 6.79 18.45
CA ALA A 256 5.79 5.69 19.35
C ALA A 256 7.26 5.31 19.28
N LEU A 257 7.91 5.44 18.10
CA LEU A 257 9.31 5.09 17.91
C LEU A 257 10.26 6.14 18.49
N ALA A 258 10.03 7.42 18.20
CA ALA A 258 10.98 8.49 18.52
C ALA A 258 10.51 9.43 19.65
N GLY A 259 9.30 9.25 20.14
CA GLY A 259 8.67 10.18 21.08
C GLY A 259 7.85 11.26 20.36
N LYS A 260 6.71 11.58 20.96
CA LYS A 260 5.73 12.50 20.35
C LYS A 260 6.31 13.90 20.13
N ASP A 261 6.91 14.48 21.16
CA ASP A 261 7.38 15.87 21.13
C ASP A 261 8.50 16.02 20.10
N PHE A 262 9.46 15.09 20.09
CA PHE A 262 10.55 15.08 19.11
C PHE A 262 10.03 14.99 17.66
N ILE A 263 9.06 14.14 17.38
CA ILE A 263 8.45 14.04 16.04
C ILE A 263 7.76 15.35 15.65
N PHE A 264 7.04 16.00 16.58
CA PHE A 264 6.36 17.26 16.29
C PHE A 264 7.34 18.40 16.05
N ASP A 265 8.44 18.45 16.76
CA ASP A 265 9.53 19.43 16.53
C ASP A 265 10.18 19.19 15.16
N ALA A 266 10.47 17.94 14.79
CA ALA A 266 10.99 17.57 13.47
C ALA A 266 10.03 17.97 12.34
N TYR A 267 8.70 17.80 12.54
CA TYR A 267 7.69 18.22 11.57
C TYR A 267 7.62 19.74 11.43
N LYS A 268 7.75 20.48 12.54
CA LYS A 268 7.81 21.95 12.52
C LYS A 268 9.02 22.43 11.73
N GLU A 269 10.19 21.88 12.01
CA GLU A 269 11.43 22.16 11.28
C GLU A 269 11.30 21.85 9.78
N ALA A 270 10.69 20.71 9.44
CA ALA A 270 10.45 20.32 8.05
C ALA A 270 9.52 21.30 7.32
N ILE A 271 8.46 21.80 7.99
CA ILE A 271 7.54 22.79 7.43
C ILE A 271 8.26 24.13 7.21
N GLU A 272 9.02 24.61 8.17
CA GLU A 272 9.80 25.86 8.10
C GLU A 272 10.82 25.81 6.96
N ASN A 273 11.45 24.66 6.75
CA ASN A 273 12.42 24.43 5.66
C ASN A 273 11.78 23.96 4.35
N LYS A 274 10.44 23.98 4.24
CA LYS A 274 9.68 23.68 3.01
C LYS A 274 9.92 22.27 2.45
N TYR A 275 10.12 21.29 3.33
CA TYR A 275 10.13 19.88 2.94
C TYR A 275 8.79 19.49 2.33
N ARG A 276 8.82 18.60 1.36
CA ARG A 276 7.62 18.06 0.73
C ARG A 276 7.10 16.89 1.54
N PHE A 277 5.79 16.80 1.65
CA PHE A 277 5.11 15.80 2.47
C PHE A 277 4.47 14.71 1.62
N PHE A 278 4.14 13.59 2.25
CA PHE A 278 3.39 12.44 1.73
C PHE A 278 4.17 11.61 0.71
N SER A 279 3.46 10.89 -0.18
CA SER A 279 4.00 9.82 -1.03
C SER A 279 5.14 10.23 -1.97
N TYR A 280 5.04 11.41 -2.60
CA TYR A 280 6.06 11.98 -3.48
C TYR A 280 6.89 13.08 -2.81
N GLY A 281 6.77 13.18 -1.50
CA GLY A 281 7.53 14.13 -0.71
C GLY A 281 8.93 13.67 -0.37
N ASP A 282 9.47 14.28 0.66
CA ASP A 282 10.77 13.92 1.23
C ASP A 282 10.61 12.85 2.31
N CYS A 283 11.67 12.25 2.80
CA CYS A 283 11.63 11.22 3.83
C CYS A 283 12.37 11.61 5.09
N MET A 284 12.01 10.94 6.18
CA MET A 284 12.71 10.98 7.46
C MET A 284 13.51 9.70 7.64
N TYR A 285 14.68 9.81 8.26
CA TYR A 285 15.40 8.71 8.87
C TYR A 285 15.36 8.88 10.40
N ILE A 286 14.67 7.97 11.07
CA ILE A 286 14.47 7.95 12.52
C ILE A 286 15.42 6.91 13.10
N CYS A 287 16.33 7.35 14.00
CA CYS A 287 17.38 6.52 14.61
C CYS A 287 17.48 6.76 16.11
#